data_4126c1e24fb0aa76cf5ef2134904ab4c
#
_entry.id   4126c1e24fb0aa76cf5ef2134904ab4c
#
_cell.length_a   1.000
_cell.length_b   1.000
_cell.length_c   1.000
_cell.angle_alpha   90.00
_cell.angle_beta   90.00
_cell.angle_gamma   90.00
#
_symmetry.space_group_name_H-M   'P 1'
#
loop_
_entity.id
_entity.type
_entity.pdbx_description
1 polymer ?
#
loop_
_entity_poly.entity_id
_entity_poly.type
_entity_poly.pdbx_seq_one_letter_code
_entity_poly.pdbx_strand_id
1 'polypeptide(L)'
;MISEIDNTDNFEEPAEEIAEIAQQQSLRDHVADSMQRYFHDLDGQDTKELYNLVMAEIEPPLLEAAMKYTRNNQSKTAALLGLNRGTLRKKLKQYNLL
;
A
#
# COMPACT_ATOMS: atom_id res chain seq x y z
N MET A 1 -26.67 -16.83 29.81
CA MET A 1 -26.02 -16.70 29.40
C MET A 1 -25.47 -16.47 29.07
N ILE A 2 -25.52 -16.25 29.17
CA ILE A 2 -24.72 -16.08 28.61
C ILE A 2 -24.02 -15.99 28.44
N SER A 3 -23.98 -16.07 28.49
CA SER A 3 -23.10 -16.08 28.11
C SER A 3 -22.60 -15.72 27.95
N GLU A 4 -22.76 -15.61 28.01
CA GLU A 4 -22.08 -15.30 27.64
C GLU A 4 -21.40 -15.03 27.54
N ILE A 5 -21.66 -15.05 27.88
CA ILE A 5 -20.86 -14.85 27.59
C ILE A 5 -20.21 -14.74 27.43
N ASP A 6 -20.33 -15.03 27.63
CA ASP A 6 -19.53 -14.99 27.20
C ASP A 6 -19.12 -14.58 26.78
N ASN A 7 -19.27 -14.51 26.83
CA ASN A 7 -18.77 -14.06 26.06
C ASN A 7 -18.03 -13.40 26.14
N THR A 8 -17.91 -13.22 26.48
CA THR A 8 -16.96 -12.34 26.72
C THR A 8 -15.62 -12.80 26.54
N ASP A 9 -15.36 -13.81 26.81
CA ASP A 9 -14.11 -14.29 26.57
C ASP A 9 -13.67 -14.10 25.23
N ASN A 10 -14.54 -13.85 24.41
CA ASN A 10 -14.18 -13.63 23.11
C ASN A 10 -13.45 -12.45 22.88
N PHE A 11 -13.42 -11.55 23.81
CA PHE A 11 -12.84 -10.29 23.53
C PHE A 11 -11.40 -10.32 23.46
N GLU A 12 -10.75 -11.36 23.82
CA GLU A 12 -9.37 -11.33 23.74
C GLU A 12 -8.89 -11.63 22.40
N GLU A 13 -9.55 -12.52 21.72
CA GLU A 13 -9.09 -12.85 20.45
C GLU A 13 -9.18 -11.78 19.47
N PRO A 14 -10.07 -10.90 19.61
CA PRO A 14 -10.19 -9.87 18.62
C PRO A 14 -8.97 -9.00 18.45
N ALA A 15 -8.04 -9.02 19.35
CA ALA A 15 -6.90 -8.14 19.20
C ALA A 15 -6.12 -8.44 17.94
N GLU A 16 -5.89 -9.72 17.64
CA GLU A 16 -5.18 -10.04 16.44
C GLU A 16 -6.01 -9.79 15.22
N GLU A 17 -7.28 -10.12 15.28
CA GLU A 17 -8.15 -9.86 14.16
C GLU A 17 -8.26 -8.40 13.86
N ILE A 18 -8.34 -7.57 14.88
CA ILE A 18 -8.43 -6.14 14.69
C ILE A 18 -7.15 -5.64 14.05
N ALA A 19 -6.01 -6.16 14.47
CA ALA A 19 -4.76 -5.76 13.88
C ALA A 19 -4.70 -6.16 12.41
N GLU A 20 -5.18 -7.34 12.07
CA GLU A 20 -5.20 -7.76 10.69
C GLU A 20 -6.13 -6.93 9.85
N ILE A 21 -7.31 -6.62 10.37
CA ILE A 21 -8.25 -5.79 9.66
C ILE A 21 -7.66 -4.40 9.45
N ALA A 22 -7.01 -3.87 10.46
CA ALA A 22 -6.37 -2.57 10.34
C ALA A 22 -5.29 -2.61 9.30
N GLN A 23 -4.50 -3.68 9.23
CA GLN A 23 -3.49 -3.78 8.20
C GLN A 23 -4.10 -3.89 6.82
N GLN A 24 -5.22 -4.62 6.67
CA GLN A 24 -5.86 -4.74 5.39
C GLN A 24 -6.41 -3.42 4.90
N GLN A 25 -6.86 -2.57 5.83
CA GLN A 25 -7.41 -1.29 5.46
C GLN A 25 -6.35 -0.20 5.38
N SER A 26 -5.17 -0.43 5.95
CA SER A 26 -4.23 0.64 6.23
C SER A 26 -3.69 1.33 4.99
N LEU A 27 -3.49 0.62 3.88
CA LEU A 27 -2.98 1.27 2.69
C LEU A 27 -3.97 2.31 2.17
N ARG A 28 -5.23 1.95 2.07
CA ARG A 28 -6.25 2.88 1.63
C ARG A 28 -6.36 4.06 2.59
N ASP A 29 -6.36 3.76 3.88
CA ASP A 29 -6.51 4.80 4.89
C ASP A 29 -5.32 5.74 4.90
N HIS A 30 -4.12 5.20 4.77
CA HIS A 30 -2.92 6.03 4.72
C HIS A 30 -2.92 6.94 3.51
N VAL A 31 -3.33 6.44 2.36
CA VAL A 31 -3.41 7.26 1.16
C VAL A 31 -4.46 8.35 1.35
N ALA A 32 -5.63 7.99 1.88
CA ALA A 32 -6.68 8.98 2.12
C ALA A 32 -6.22 10.08 3.06
N ASP A 33 -5.58 9.69 4.16
CA ASP A 33 -5.09 10.66 5.13
C ASP A 33 -4.00 11.53 4.53
N SER A 34 -3.08 10.93 3.79
CA SER A 34 -2.00 11.67 3.16
C SER A 34 -2.54 12.67 2.16
N MET A 35 -3.55 12.28 1.39
CA MET A 35 -4.13 13.19 0.41
C MET A 35 -4.88 14.33 1.07
N GLN A 36 -5.56 14.07 2.19
CA GLN A 36 -6.22 15.13 2.91
C GLN A 36 -5.21 16.16 3.42
N ARG A 37 -4.10 15.69 3.97
CA ARG A 37 -3.06 16.59 4.44
C ARG A 37 -2.45 17.37 3.29
N TYR A 38 -2.23 16.72 2.16
CA TYR A 38 -1.64 17.36 1.00
C TYR A 38 -2.53 18.51 0.52
N PHE A 39 -3.83 18.26 0.40
CA PHE A 39 -4.75 19.30 -0.05
C PHE A 39 -4.91 20.42 0.98
N HIS A 40 -4.86 20.06 2.25
CA HIS A 40 -4.91 21.07 3.29
C HIS A 40 -3.68 21.98 3.20
N ASP A 41 -2.52 21.41 3.00
CA ASP A 41 -1.28 22.17 2.93
C ASP A 41 -1.16 22.98 1.66
N LEU A 42 -1.84 22.58 0.59
CA LEU A 42 -1.86 23.39 -0.61
C LEU A 42 -2.54 24.73 -0.40
N ASP A 43 -3.57 24.72 0.47
CA ASP A 43 -4.25 25.95 0.87
C ASP A 43 -4.71 26.75 -0.35
N GLY A 44 -5.33 26.07 -1.29
CA GLY A 44 -5.87 26.72 -2.47
C GLY A 44 -4.90 26.97 -3.60
N GLN A 45 -3.63 26.58 -3.44
CA GLN A 45 -2.70 26.73 -4.53
C GLN A 45 -2.96 25.69 -5.60
N ASP A 46 -2.72 26.07 -6.85
CA ASP A 46 -2.88 25.15 -7.94
C ASP A 46 -1.80 24.08 -7.92
N THR A 47 -2.20 22.88 -8.26
CA THR A 47 -1.22 21.82 -8.47
C THR A 47 -1.57 21.15 -9.78
N LYS A 48 -0.56 20.65 -10.48
CA LYS A 48 -0.76 19.94 -11.72
C LYS A 48 -0.10 18.59 -11.61
N GLU A 49 -0.60 17.65 -12.38
CA GLU A 49 0.00 16.33 -12.46
C GLU A 49 0.04 15.63 -11.12
N LEU A 50 -0.98 15.88 -10.30
CA LEU A 50 -1.05 15.26 -8.98
C LEU A 50 -1.00 13.74 -9.06
N TYR A 51 -1.66 13.17 -10.06
CA TYR A 51 -1.65 11.72 -10.22
C TYR A 51 -0.21 11.21 -10.34
N ASN A 52 0.59 11.87 -11.17
CA ASN A 52 1.98 11.46 -11.35
C ASN A 52 2.81 11.65 -10.10
N LEU A 53 2.54 12.71 -9.36
CA LEU A 53 3.24 12.94 -8.10
C LEU A 53 2.92 11.86 -7.07
N VAL A 54 1.67 11.49 -6.98
CA VAL A 54 1.25 10.45 -6.05
C VAL A 54 1.84 9.10 -6.46
N MET A 55 1.80 8.78 -7.74
CA MET A 55 2.35 7.51 -8.21
C MET A 55 3.85 7.43 -8.02
N ALA A 56 4.54 8.56 -8.13
CA ALA A 56 5.98 8.59 -7.89
C ALA A 56 6.32 8.31 -6.42
N GLU A 57 5.36 8.54 -5.52
CA GLU A 57 5.56 8.20 -4.11
C GLU A 57 5.20 6.74 -3.83
N ILE A 58 4.23 6.21 -4.54
CA ILE A 58 3.71 4.87 -4.26
C ILE A 58 4.46 3.79 -5.01
N GLU A 59 4.82 4.04 -6.25
CA GLU A 59 5.43 2.98 -7.07
C GLU A 59 6.76 2.48 -6.55
N PRO A 60 7.70 3.32 -6.13
CA PRO A 60 8.97 2.79 -5.67
C PRO A 60 8.85 1.80 -4.52
N PRO A 61 8.14 2.09 -3.44
CA PRO A 61 8.02 1.11 -2.36
C PRO A 61 7.25 -0.13 -2.79
N LEU A 62 6.27 0.00 -3.68
CA LEU A 62 5.55 -1.16 -4.20
C LEU A 62 6.49 -2.07 -4.98
N LEU A 63 7.28 -1.48 -5.88
CA LEU A 63 8.20 -2.26 -6.70
C LEU A 63 9.30 -2.89 -5.85
N GLU A 64 9.81 -2.15 -4.89
CA GLU A 64 10.84 -2.69 -4.00
C GLU A 64 10.31 -3.87 -3.20
N ALA A 65 9.12 -3.74 -2.65
CA ALA A 65 8.54 -4.81 -1.86
C ALA A 65 8.29 -6.04 -2.73
N ALA A 66 7.79 -5.83 -3.95
CA ALA A 66 7.49 -6.94 -4.84
C ALA A 66 8.78 -7.65 -5.30
N MET A 67 9.84 -6.89 -5.62
CA MET A 67 11.11 -7.47 -6.00
C MET A 67 11.71 -8.25 -4.85
N LYS A 68 11.60 -7.72 -3.65
CA LYS A 68 12.13 -8.41 -2.47
C LYS A 68 11.38 -9.72 -2.23
N TYR A 69 10.06 -9.67 -2.38
CA TYR A 69 9.23 -10.86 -2.19
C TYR A 69 9.60 -11.98 -3.17
N THR A 70 9.95 -11.63 -4.40
CA THR A 70 10.31 -12.62 -5.41
C THR A 70 11.81 -12.90 -5.46
N ARG A 71 12.56 -12.33 -4.53
CA ARG A 71 14.02 -12.48 -4.48
C ARG A 71 14.66 -12.01 -5.77
N ASN A 72 14.22 -10.85 -6.22
CA ASN A 72 14.75 -10.18 -7.41
C ASN A 72 14.50 -10.92 -8.71
N ASN A 73 13.45 -11.71 -8.77
CA ASN A 73 13.08 -12.39 -10.00
C ASN A 73 12.11 -11.50 -10.77
N GLN A 74 12.61 -10.87 -11.82
CA GLN A 74 11.81 -9.89 -12.58
C GLN A 74 10.60 -10.51 -13.26
N SER A 75 10.74 -11.72 -13.79
CA SER A 75 9.61 -12.38 -14.43
C SER A 75 8.50 -12.68 -13.44
N LYS A 76 8.86 -13.18 -12.27
CA LYS A 76 7.87 -13.46 -11.25
C LYS A 76 7.25 -12.17 -10.71
N THR A 77 8.06 -11.13 -10.57
CA THR A 77 7.55 -9.83 -10.09
C THR A 77 6.55 -9.25 -11.08
N ALA A 78 6.87 -9.32 -12.38
CA ALA A 78 5.96 -8.82 -13.40
C ALA A 78 4.63 -9.57 -13.33
N ALA A 79 4.68 -10.89 -13.21
CA ALA A 79 3.47 -11.69 -13.10
C ALA A 79 2.69 -11.35 -11.84
N LEU A 80 3.38 -11.19 -10.72
CA LEU A 80 2.77 -10.84 -9.45
C LEU A 80 2.03 -9.52 -9.54
N LEU A 81 2.63 -8.54 -10.19
CA LEU A 81 2.04 -7.21 -10.30
C LEU A 81 1.06 -7.07 -11.45
N GLY A 82 0.99 -8.05 -12.33
CA GLY A 82 0.12 -7.96 -13.50
C GLY A 82 0.66 -7.04 -14.58
N LEU A 83 1.98 -6.88 -14.65
CA LEU A 83 2.63 -6.06 -15.65
C LEU A 83 3.40 -6.96 -16.61
N ASN A 84 3.65 -6.47 -17.83
CA ASN A 84 4.59 -7.21 -18.64
C ASN A 84 6.01 -6.87 -18.20
N ARG A 85 6.95 -7.73 -18.56
CA ARG A 85 8.31 -7.63 -18.07
C ARG A 85 9.00 -6.35 -18.52
N GLY A 86 8.73 -5.92 -19.75
CA GLY A 86 9.33 -4.69 -20.24
C GLY A 86 8.86 -3.47 -19.48
N THR A 87 7.58 -3.43 -19.15
CA THR A 87 7.03 -2.33 -18.36
C THR A 87 7.65 -2.31 -16.96
N LEU A 88 7.79 -3.49 -16.36
CA LEU A 88 8.42 -3.58 -15.04
C LEU A 88 9.86 -3.06 -15.09
N ARG A 89 10.64 -3.50 -16.08
CA ARG A 89 12.02 -3.04 -16.18
C ARG A 89 12.12 -1.55 -16.35
N LYS A 90 11.23 -0.98 -17.16
CA LYS A 90 11.21 0.44 -17.36
C LYS A 90 10.97 1.20 -16.08
N LYS A 91 10.02 0.71 -15.28
CA LYS A 91 9.71 1.33 -13.99
C LYS A 91 10.86 1.16 -13.00
N LEU A 92 11.47 0.00 -12.97
CA LEU A 92 12.61 -0.23 -12.09
C LEU A 92 13.76 0.72 -12.43
N LYS A 93 14.01 0.94 -13.70
CA LYS A 93 15.02 1.88 -14.12
C LYS A 93 14.65 3.30 -13.75
N GLN A 94 13.40 3.65 -13.95
CA GLN A 94 12.91 4.99 -13.66
C GLN A 94 13.18 5.39 -12.21
N TYR A 95 13.08 4.43 -11.30
CA TYR A 95 13.25 4.69 -9.87
C TYR A 95 14.61 4.23 -9.34
N ASN A 96 15.54 3.88 -10.22
CA ASN A 96 16.88 3.42 -9.83
C ASN A 96 16.84 2.17 -8.96
N LEU A 97 15.95 1.27 -9.27
CA LEU A 97 15.78 0.04 -8.53
C LEU A 97 16.33 -1.18 -9.29
N LEU A 98 16.96 -0.95 -10.41
CA LEU A 98 17.48 -2.04 -11.20
C LEU A 98 18.92 -2.35 -10.86
#